data_88ac25e58f9ef03bbf46877f6ca68fbf
#
_entry.id   88ac25e58f9ef03bbf46877f6ca68fbf
#
_cell.length_a   1.000
_cell.length_b   1.000
_cell.length_c   1.000
_cell.angle_alpha   90.00
_cell.angle_beta   90.00
_cell.angle_gamma   90.00
#
_symmetry.space_group_name_H-M   'P 1'
#
loop_
_entity.id
_entity.type
_entity.pdbx_description
1 polymer ?
#
loop_
_entity_poly.entity_id
_entity_poly.type
_entity_poly.pdbx_seq_one_letter_code
_entity_poly.pdbx_strand_id
1 'polypeptide(L)'
;MNIKPLGLALAGITALTVAGSALAQKKYDPGASDTEIVIGGISPYSGPASAYGAIGKAISAYFDKVNAEGGINGRKVRFISLDDGYNPAKTVEQARKLVEQEEVLLLFQTLGTPSNSAIHKYMNDKKVPQLFVATGATKWGDPKNFPWTMGWQPNYQSEAKIYAQHILETKPNAKIGVLYQNDDYGKDYLKGFEDGLGDKAKTMIVSKVSYEFTDPTVDSQMVSLKASGADTFFNITTPKFAAQAIKKVAEVGWKPTHYLNSVSNAAGAVLVPAGVEAATGIISAFYIKDPTDTQWHKGKEWDDFVAFMKKYHPSGAMNDNFNIYGYTVTQTLVQVLKNAGDNLTRANVMKQAANLELTLPMLLPGVNIKTSATDFYPIEREQLATFDGKSWQLFGKVYGP
;
A
#
# COMPACT_ATOMS: atom_id res chain seq x y z
N MET A 1 -93.26 -28.86 -27.15
CA MET A 1 -92.83 -27.90 -26.15
C MET A 1 -91.36 -28.03 -25.95
N ASN A 2 -90.60 -27.25 -26.66
CA ASN A 2 -89.11 -27.33 -26.74
C ASN A 2 -88.49 -26.27 -25.83
N ILE A 3 -87.70 -26.70 -24.89
CA ILE A 3 -86.92 -25.85 -24.01
C ILE A 3 -85.44 -26.00 -24.44
N LYS A 4 -84.84 -24.89 -24.91
CA LYS A 4 -83.37 -24.80 -25.22
C LYS A 4 -82.65 -24.39 -23.95
N PRO A 5 -81.47 -24.97 -23.68
CA PRO A 5 -80.62 -24.49 -22.58
C PRO A 5 -79.70 -23.33 -23.04
N LEU A 6 -79.59 -22.36 -22.15
CA LEU A 6 -78.77 -21.17 -22.21
C LEU A 6 -77.29 -21.52 -21.92
N GLY A 7 -76.40 -21.30 -22.84
CA GLY A 7 -74.98 -21.49 -22.67
C GLY A 7 -74.34 -20.30 -21.92
N LEU A 8 -73.70 -20.56 -20.77
CA LEU A 8 -72.86 -19.60 -20.05
C LEU A 8 -71.48 -19.56 -20.71
N ALA A 9 -71.08 -18.41 -21.25
CA ALA A 9 -69.73 -18.15 -21.71
C ALA A 9 -68.89 -17.63 -20.51
N LEU A 10 -67.94 -18.46 -20.10
CA LEU A 10 -66.91 -18.09 -19.10
C LEU A 10 -65.81 -17.29 -19.76
N ALA A 11 -65.77 -15.97 -19.53
CA ALA A 11 -64.67 -15.09 -19.94
C ALA A 11 -63.48 -15.25 -18.95
N GLY A 12 -62.45 -15.96 -19.41
CA GLY A 12 -61.19 -16.10 -18.68
C GLY A 12 -60.40 -14.78 -18.74
N ILE A 13 -60.29 -14.09 -17.60
CA ILE A 13 -59.38 -12.95 -17.41
C ILE A 13 -57.98 -13.50 -17.14
N THR A 14 -57.13 -13.47 -18.19
CA THR A 14 -55.68 -13.76 -18.04
C THR A 14 -55.01 -12.55 -17.43
N ALA A 15 -54.74 -12.62 -16.13
CA ALA A 15 -53.92 -11.62 -15.45
C ALA A 15 -52.47 -11.79 -15.88
N LEU A 16 -51.95 -10.91 -16.78
CA LEU A 16 -50.52 -10.77 -17.00
C LEU A 16 -49.88 -10.19 -15.73
N THR A 17 -49.24 -11.04 -14.94
CA THR A 17 -48.30 -10.59 -13.90
C THR A 17 -47.04 -10.08 -14.58
N VAL A 18 -46.95 -8.76 -14.77
CA VAL A 18 -45.70 -8.07 -15.10
C VAL A 18 -44.81 -8.21 -13.85
N ALA A 19 -43.90 -9.18 -13.85
CA ALA A 19 -42.80 -9.25 -12.91
C ALA A 19 -41.91 -8.03 -13.17
N GLY A 20 -42.22 -6.91 -12.52
CA GLY A 20 -41.35 -5.76 -12.48
C GLY A 20 -40.05 -6.17 -11.79
N SER A 21 -38.97 -6.31 -12.56
CA SER A 21 -37.62 -6.37 -12.00
C SER A 21 -37.48 -5.14 -11.12
N ALA A 22 -37.48 -5.33 -9.80
CA ALA A 22 -37.17 -4.26 -8.87
C ALA A 22 -35.73 -3.83 -9.16
N LEU A 23 -35.58 -2.79 -9.96
CA LEU A 23 -34.29 -2.11 -10.15
C LEU A 23 -33.84 -1.71 -8.74
N ALA A 24 -32.75 -2.29 -8.28
CA ALA A 24 -32.17 -1.92 -6.99
C ALA A 24 -31.95 -0.41 -7.00
N GLN A 25 -32.59 0.29 -6.05
CA GLN A 25 -32.54 1.75 -5.99
C GLN A 25 -31.09 2.17 -5.79
N LYS A 26 -30.58 3.00 -6.72
CA LYS A 26 -29.25 3.57 -6.64
C LYS A 26 -29.12 4.39 -5.36
N LYS A 27 -27.97 4.24 -4.67
CA LYS A 27 -27.68 4.93 -3.40
C LYS A 27 -26.30 5.54 -3.47
N TYR A 28 -26.20 6.83 -3.20
CA TYR A 28 -24.96 7.59 -3.28
C TYR A 28 -24.75 8.42 -2.02
N ASP A 29 -23.52 8.41 -1.52
CA ASP A 29 -23.01 9.44 -0.61
C ASP A 29 -22.28 10.53 -1.43
N PRO A 30 -21.92 11.69 -0.83
CA PRO A 30 -21.10 12.70 -1.48
C PRO A 30 -19.88 12.08 -2.17
N GLY A 31 -19.59 12.57 -3.38
CA GLY A 31 -18.50 12.06 -4.22
C GLY A 31 -18.90 10.94 -5.17
N ALA A 32 -20.18 10.53 -5.18
CA ALA A 32 -20.68 9.54 -6.14
C ALA A 32 -21.95 10.01 -6.84
N SER A 33 -22.10 9.63 -8.10
CA SER A 33 -23.28 9.93 -8.94
C SER A 33 -23.51 8.80 -9.97
N ASP A 34 -24.47 9.00 -10.85
CA ASP A 34 -24.71 8.11 -11.99
C ASP A 34 -23.54 8.06 -12.99
N THR A 35 -22.74 9.10 -13.05
CA THR A 35 -21.72 9.29 -14.11
C THR A 35 -20.30 9.43 -13.58
N GLU A 36 -20.12 9.76 -12.30
CA GLU A 36 -18.80 10.07 -11.73
C GLU A 36 -18.62 9.50 -10.32
N ILE A 37 -17.37 9.13 -10.00
CA ILE A 37 -16.86 8.81 -8.66
C ILE A 37 -15.69 9.73 -8.39
N VAL A 38 -15.77 10.56 -7.34
CA VAL A 38 -14.72 11.49 -6.92
C VAL A 38 -13.91 10.89 -5.78
N ILE A 39 -12.60 10.73 -5.98
CA ILE A 39 -11.67 10.12 -5.05
C ILE A 39 -10.58 11.12 -4.72
N GLY A 40 -10.27 11.31 -3.43
CA GLY A 40 -9.17 12.12 -2.98
C GLY A 40 -7.92 11.27 -2.70
N GLY A 41 -6.73 11.83 -2.95
CA GLY A 41 -5.44 11.26 -2.56
C GLY A 41 -4.52 12.35 -2.02
N ILE A 42 -3.61 11.97 -1.12
CA ILE A 42 -2.59 12.88 -0.57
C ILE A 42 -1.25 12.15 -0.63
N SER A 43 -0.29 12.75 -1.34
CA SER A 43 1.04 12.16 -1.54
C SER A 43 2.13 13.22 -1.46
N PRO A 44 3.34 12.87 -1.00
CA PRO A 44 4.46 13.81 -0.98
C PRO A 44 5.07 13.91 -2.39
N TYR A 45 4.58 14.83 -3.20
CA TYR A 45 5.18 15.12 -4.51
C TYR A 45 6.41 16.04 -4.40
N SER A 46 6.58 16.70 -3.27
CA SER A 46 7.69 17.59 -2.95
C SER A 46 8.41 17.16 -1.66
N GLY A 47 9.58 17.76 -1.39
CA GLY A 47 10.34 17.53 -0.16
C GLY A 47 11.12 16.21 -0.11
N PRO A 48 11.65 15.85 1.08
CA PRO A 48 12.55 14.69 1.25
C PRO A 48 11.93 13.32 0.93
N ALA A 49 10.59 13.20 0.97
CA ALA A 49 9.87 11.97 0.64
C ALA A 49 9.34 11.95 -0.81
N SER A 50 9.75 12.89 -1.67
CA SER A 50 9.21 13.06 -3.03
C SER A 50 9.41 11.84 -3.95
N ALA A 51 10.32 10.93 -3.66
CA ALA A 51 10.44 9.65 -4.35
C ALA A 51 9.13 8.85 -4.33
N TYR A 52 8.39 8.89 -3.22
CA TYR A 52 7.07 8.24 -3.12
C TYR A 52 5.99 8.87 -4.01
N GLY A 53 6.20 10.08 -4.53
CA GLY A 53 5.29 10.72 -5.48
C GLY A 53 5.06 9.89 -6.75
N ALA A 54 5.95 8.96 -7.08
CA ALA A 54 5.77 7.98 -8.15
C ALA A 54 4.50 7.14 -7.96
N ILE A 55 4.17 6.78 -6.72
CA ILE A 55 2.95 6.02 -6.37
C ILE A 55 1.70 6.80 -6.79
N GLY A 56 1.57 8.05 -6.34
CA GLY A 56 0.41 8.88 -6.66
C GLY A 56 0.27 9.17 -8.16
N LYS A 57 1.38 9.31 -8.88
CA LYS A 57 1.39 9.47 -10.35
C LYS A 57 0.93 8.19 -11.05
N ALA A 58 1.39 7.01 -10.61
CA ALA A 58 0.95 5.73 -11.16
C ALA A 58 -0.54 5.47 -10.90
N ILE A 59 -1.07 5.86 -9.72
CA ILE A 59 -2.50 5.80 -9.39
C ILE A 59 -3.31 6.67 -10.34
N SER A 60 -2.89 7.93 -10.54
CA SER A 60 -3.56 8.85 -11.47
C SER A 60 -3.61 8.27 -12.87
N ALA A 61 -2.47 7.80 -13.37
CA ALA A 61 -2.37 7.17 -14.68
C ALA A 61 -3.25 5.91 -14.81
N TYR A 62 -3.39 5.13 -13.71
CA TYR A 62 -4.26 3.96 -13.73
C TYR A 62 -5.75 4.36 -13.82
N PHE A 63 -6.17 5.41 -13.14
CA PHE A 63 -7.54 5.92 -13.30
C PHE A 63 -7.78 6.49 -14.70
N ASP A 64 -6.78 7.10 -15.34
CA ASP A 64 -6.88 7.49 -16.75
C ASP A 64 -7.14 6.29 -17.66
N LYS A 65 -6.43 5.16 -17.41
CA LYS A 65 -6.68 3.89 -18.10
C LYS A 65 -8.12 3.40 -17.84
N VAL A 66 -8.54 3.35 -16.58
CA VAL A 66 -9.91 2.93 -16.20
C VAL A 66 -10.95 3.79 -16.93
N ASN A 67 -10.74 5.10 -16.97
CA ASN A 67 -11.62 6.03 -17.65
C ASN A 67 -11.67 5.84 -19.17
N ALA A 68 -10.53 5.56 -19.80
CA ALA A 68 -10.45 5.25 -21.23
C ALA A 68 -11.17 3.92 -21.57
N GLU A 69 -11.25 2.99 -20.63
CA GLU A 69 -11.92 1.69 -20.77
C GLU A 69 -13.40 1.70 -20.36
N GLY A 70 -14.00 2.89 -20.16
CA GLY A 70 -15.42 3.02 -19.86
C GLY A 70 -15.75 3.32 -18.39
N GLY A 71 -14.76 3.44 -17.53
CA GLY A 71 -14.93 3.74 -16.11
C GLY A 71 -15.28 2.52 -15.24
N ILE A 72 -15.78 2.77 -14.05
CA ILE A 72 -16.21 1.74 -13.11
C ILE A 72 -17.73 1.64 -13.14
N ASN A 73 -18.26 0.52 -13.61
CA ASN A 73 -19.71 0.32 -13.83
C ASN A 73 -20.35 1.49 -14.60
N GLY A 74 -19.64 2.01 -15.64
CA GLY A 74 -20.07 3.13 -16.48
C GLY A 74 -19.80 4.52 -15.91
N ARG A 75 -19.22 4.65 -14.72
CA ARG A 75 -18.88 5.93 -14.07
C ARG A 75 -17.41 6.28 -14.27
N LYS A 76 -17.14 7.53 -14.64
CA LYS A 76 -15.76 8.04 -14.70
C LYS A 76 -15.22 8.26 -13.28
N VAL A 77 -13.94 8.04 -13.08
CA VAL A 77 -13.25 8.36 -11.84
C VAL A 77 -12.57 9.71 -11.98
N ARG A 78 -12.90 10.65 -11.10
CA ARG A 78 -12.16 11.91 -10.92
C ARG A 78 -11.26 11.78 -9.71
N PHE A 79 -9.97 11.58 -9.94
CA PHE A 79 -8.97 11.45 -8.87
C PHE A 79 -8.29 12.80 -8.62
N ILE A 80 -8.43 13.34 -7.41
CA ILE A 80 -7.84 14.60 -6.96
C ILE A 80 -6.70 14.26 -6.01
N SER A 81 -5.46 14.36 -6.48
CA SER A 81 -4.26 14.08 -5.69
C SER A 81 -3.54 15.36 -5.30
N LEU A 82 -3.33 15.59 -4.00
CA LEU A 82 -2.75 16.80 -3.45
C LEU A 82 -1.39 16.52 -2.81
N ASP A 83 -0.50 17.52 -2.87
CA ASP A 83 0.83 17.47 -2.25
C ASP A 83 0.77 17.91 -0.79
N ASP A 84 1.31 17.10 0.13
CA ASP A 84 1.53 17.48 1.52
C ASP A 84 3.01 17.62 1.89
N GLY A 85 3.93 17.27 0.99
CA GLY A 85 5.37 17.27 1.27
C GLY A 85 5.78 16.39 2.46
N TYR A 86 4.95 15.38 2.79
CA TYR A 86 5.10 14.52 3.99
C TYR A 86 4.96 15.32 5.31
N ASN A 87 4.18 16.39 5.31
CA ASN A 87 3.97 17.27 6.47
C ASN A 87 2.56 17.03 7.05
N PRO A 88 2.44 16.51 8.29
CA PRO A 88 1.14 16.19 8.90
C PRO A 88 0.17 17.40 9.00
N ALA A 89 0.68 18.60 9.21
CA ALA A 89 -0.18 19.80 9.26
C ALA A 89 -0.79 20.11 7.87
N LYS A 90 0.02 19.99 6.82
CA LYS A 90 -0.48 20.07 5.43
C LYS A 90 -1.44 18.93 5.09
N THR A 91 -1.16 17.72 5.56
CA THR A 91 -2.08 16.59 5.37
C THR A 91 -3.47 16.89 5.92
N VAL A 92 -3.55 17.50 7.13
CA VAL A 92 -4.83 17.92 7.72
C VAL A 92 -5.55 18.95 6.85
N GLU A 93 -4.82 19.95 6.34
CA GLU A 93 -5.37 20.97 5.43
C GLU A 93 -5.93 20.33 4.15
N GLN A 94 -5.12 19.48 3.49
CA GLN A 94 -5.52 18.83 2.24
C GLN A 94 -6.70 17.84 2.45
N ALA A 95 -6.70 17.08 3.56
CA ALA A 95 -7.80 16.19 3.88
C ALA A 95 -9.11 16.94 4.08
N ARG A 96 -9.10 18.07 4.80
CA ARG A 96 -10.29 18.94 4.95
C ARG A 96 -10.77 19.49 3.62
N LYS A 97 -9.86 19.97 2.77
CA LYS A 97 -10.20 20.44 1.42
C LYS A 97 -10.88 19.34 0.62
N LEU A 98 -10.31 18.14 0.59
CA LEU A 98 -10.88 17.01 -0.16
C LEU A 98 -12.26 16.57 0.38
N VAL A 99 -12.42 16.54 1.70
CA VAL A 99 -13.66 16.06 2.35
C VAL A 99 -14.76 17.14 2.35
N GLU A 100 -14.42 18.39 2.66
CA GLU A 100 -15.39 19.44 2.96
C GLU A 100 -15.66 20.36 1.75
N GLN A 101 -14.74 20.47 0.78
CA GLN A 101 -14.90 21.31 -0.41
C GLN A 101 -15.09 20.51 -1.70
N GLU A 102 -14.26 19.48 -1.89
CA GLU A 102 -14.34 18.59 -3.07
C GLU A 102 -15.36 17.46 -2.88
N GLU A 103 -15.86 17.29 -1.65
CA GLU A 103 -16.87 16.29 -1.27
C GLU A 103 -16.55 14.87 -1.77
N VAL A 104 -15.28 14.43 -1.67
CA VAL A 104 -14.84 13.12 -2.16
C VAL A 104 -15.60 11.97 -1.48
N LEU A 105 -15.82 10.87 -2.22
CA LEU A 105 -16.41 9.66 -1.68
C LEU A 105 -15.51 9.05 -0.60
N LEU A 106 -14.19 9.03 -0.84
CA LEU A 106 -13.19 8.48 0.05
C LEU A 106 -11.82 9.15 -0.17
N LEU A 107 -10.92 9.01 0.82
CA LEU A 107 -9.48 9.22 0.61
C LEU A 107 -8.83 7.86 0.30
N PHE A 108 -8.00 7.85 -0.75
CA PHE A 108 -7.27 6.68 -1.23
C PHE A 108 -5.78 6.94 -1.22
N GLN A 109 -5.03 6.02 -0.59
CA GLN A 109 -3.57 6.05 -0.61
C GLN A 109 -2.96 7.34 -0.05
N THR A 110 -3.55 7.93 0.99
CA THR A 110 -2.82 8.94 1.77
C THR A 110 -1.52 8.31 2.28
N LEU A 111 -0.38 8.96 2.00
CA LEU A 111 0.93 8.37 2.21
C LEU A 111 1.59 8.85 3.50
N GLY A 112 2.17 7.91 4.23
CA GLY A 112 3.01 8.16 5.41
C GLY A 112 2.27 7.97 6.73
N THR A 113 2.97 7.37 7.71
CA THR A 113 2.40 7.12 9.04
C THR A 113 2.04 8.39 9.80
N PRO A 114 2.93 9.42 9.90
CA PRO A 114 2.57 10.65 10.59
C PRO A 114 1.44 11.41 9.90
N SER A 115 1.41 11.45 8.56
CA SER A 115 0.35 12.07 7.78
C SER A 115 -1.01 11.41 8.04
N ASN A 116 -1.08 10.09 7.95
CA ASN A 116 -2.32 9.36 8.23
C ASN A 116 -2.76 9.45 9.68
N SER A 117 -1.82 9.44 10.64
CA SER A 117 -2.12 9.61 12.07
C SER A 117 -2.79 10.95 12.35
N ALA A 118 -2.35 12.02 11.70
CA ALA A 118 -2.89 13.36 11.90
C ALA A 118 -4.37 13.51 11.48
N ILE A 119 -4.82 12.70 10.52
CA ILE A 119 -6.21 12.75 10.03
C ILE A 119 -7.05 11.54 10.47
N HIS A 120 -6.48 10.56 11.14
CA HIS A 120 -7.11 9.28 11.47
C HIS A 120 -8.43 9.45 12.22
N LYS A 121 -8.41 10.21 13.31
CA LYS A 121 -9.61 10.50 14.10
C LYS A 121 -10.63 11.30 13.30
N TYR A 122 -10.20 12.34 12.58
CA TYR A 122 -11.06 13.19 11.76
C TYR A 122 -11.82 12.39 10.71
N MET A 123 -11.13 11.50 9.97
CA MET A 123 -11.77 10.68 8.93
C MET A 123 -12.81 9.73 9.52
N ASN A 124 -12.49 9.11 10.68
CA ASN A 124 -13.42 8.22 11.37
C ASN A 124 -14.63 8.97 11.95
N ASP A 125 -14.45 10.15 12.56
CA ASP A 125 -15.54 10.99 13.06
C ASP A 125 -16.46 11.45 11.91
N LYS A 126 -15.90 11.80 10.77
CA LYS A 126 -16.65 12.19 9.56
C LYS A 126 -17.27 11.01 8.81
N LYS A 127 -16.92 9.78 9.18
CA LYS A 127 -17.35 8.53 8.48
C LYS A 127 -17.01 8.58 6.98
N VAL A 128 -15.84 9.09 6.65
CA VAL A 128 -15.27 9.10 5.29
C VAL A 128 -14.19 8.04 5.23
N PRO A 129 -14.25 7.07 4.30
CA PRO A 129 -13.23 6.05 4.20
C PRO A 129 -11.83 6.63 3.96
N GLN A 130 -10.88 6.26 4.79
CA GLN A 130 -9.44 6.45 4.63
C GLN A 130 -8.87 5.09 4.21
N LEU A 131 -8.98 4.80 2.91
CA LEU A 131 -8.91 3.44 2.40
C LEU A 131 -7.56 3.14 1.78
N PHE A 132 -7.02 1.97 2.17
CA PHE A 132 -5.76 1.44 1.68
C PHE A 132 -4.60 2.42 1.86
N VAL A 133 -4.47 2.96 3.08
CA VAL A 133 -3.43 3.96 3.36
C VAL A 133 -2.04 3.45 3.01
N ALA A 134 -1.20 4.31 2.43
CA ALA A 134 0.16 3.97 2.00
C ALA A 134 1.13 3.98 3.19
N THR A 135 0.91 3.08 4.13
CA THR A 135 1.74 2.82 5.30
C THR A 135 1.32 1.50 5.94
N GLY A 136 2.31 0.74 6.42
CA GLY A 136 2.09 -0.55 7.09
C GLY A 136 2.04 -0.46 8.61
N ALA A 137 1.85 0.73 9.21
CA ALA A 137 1.77 0.81 10.65
C ALA A 137 0.62 -0.04 11.21
N THR A 138 0.90 -0.78 12.28
CA THR A 138 -0.01 -1.78 12.87
C THR A 138 -1.38 -1.22 13.23
N LYS A 139 -1.46 0.06 13.58
CA LYS A 139 -2.72 0.71 13.97
C LYS A 139 -3.78 0.82 12.87
N TRP A 140 -3.46 0.56 11.59
CA TRP A 140 -4.46 0.57 10.52
C TRP A 140 -5.31 -0.69 10.46
N GLY A 141 -4.95 -1.73 11.23
CA GLY A 141 -5.68 -2.99 11.35
C GLY A 141 -6.62 -3.05 12.56
N ASP A 142 -7.24 -1.93 12.97
CA ASP A 142 -8.17 -1.86 14.11
C ASP A 142 -9.60 -1.49 13.68
N PRO A 143 -10.36 -2.42 13.07
CA PRO A 143 -11.73 -2.14 12.63
C PRO A 143 -12.70 -1.84 13.77
N LYS A 144 -12.39 -2.27 15.00
CA LYS A 144 -13.24 -2.04 16.16
C LYS A 144 -13.29 -0.57 16.57
N ASN A 145 -12.14 0.08 16.63
CA ASN A 145 -12.04 1.47 17.07
C ASN A 145 -12.03 2.45 15.88
N PHE A 146 -11.53 2.02 14.74
CA PHE A 146 -11.36 2.85 13.53
C PHE A 146 -11.93 2.16 12.28
N PRO A 147 -13.24 1.95 12.21
CA PRO A 147 -13.89 1.19 11.13
C PRO A 147 -13.84 1.86 9.76
N TRP A 148 -13.36 3.10 9.67
CA TRP A 148 -13.27 3.88 8.43
C TRP A 148 -11.84 3.99 7.90
N THR A 149 -10.86 3.29 8.49
CA THR A 149 -9.46 3.28 8.06
C THR A 149 -8.99 1.85 7.83
N MET A 150 -8.33 1.61 6.70
CA MET A 150 -7.76 0.30 6.36
C MET A 150 -6.40 0.50 5.69
N GLY A 151 -5.40 -0.30 6.08
CA GLY A 151 -4.12 -0.43 5.39
C GLY A 151 -4.23 -1.19 4.07
N TRP A 152 -3.10 -1.38 3.37
CA TRP A 152 -3.01 -2.24 2.19
C TRP A 152 -1.76 -3.10 2.20
N GLN A 153 -0.59 -2.48 2.35
CA GLN A 153 0.70 -3.17 2.39
C GLN A 153 0.87 -3.95 3.70
N PRO A 154 1.83 -4.88 3.75
CA PRO A 154 2.12 -5.65 4.95
C PRO A 154 2.37 -4.80 6.18
N ASN A 155 2.03 -5.37 7.32
CA ASN A 155 2.19 -4.75 8.62
C ASN A 155 3.69 -4.65 9.00
N TYR A 156 4.13 -3.47 9.43
CA TYR A 156 5.54 -3.22 9.78
C TYR A 156 6.09 -4.12 10.90
N GLN A 157 5.27 -4.43 11.90
CA GLN A 157 5.73 -5.36 12.95
C GLN A 157 5.88 -6.78 12.40
N SER A 158 5.01 -7.21 11.49
CA SER A 158 5.08 -8.52 10.85
C SER A 158 6.32 -8.62 9.95
N GLU A 159 6.57 -7.62 9.10
CA GLU A 159 7.78 -7.54 8.28
C GLU A 159 9.06 -7.56 9.12
N ALA A 160 9.10 -6.76 10.20
CA ALA A 160 10.25 -6.71 11.09
C ALA A 160 10.53 -8.05 11.80
N LYS A 161 9.48 -8.80 12.15
CA LYS A 161 9.61 -10.16 12.70
C LYS A 161 10.24 -11.13 11.70
N ILE A 162 9.96 -10.99 10.39
CA ILE A 162 10.57 -11.81 9.34
C ILE A 162 12.10 -11.57 9.32
N TYR A 163 12.54 -10.32 9.39
CA TYR A 163 13.97 -10.01 9.47
C TYR A 163 14.61 -10.57 10.74
N ALA A 164 13.96 -10.40 11.89
CA ALA A 164 14.43 -10.94 13.15
C ALA A 164 14.56 -12.47 13.10
N GLN A 165 13.55 -13.16 12.56
CA GLN A 165 13.59 -14.61 12.38
C GLN A 165 14.75 -15.04 11.48
N HIS A 166 14.93 -14.40 10.33
CA HIS A 166 16.03 -14.73 9.42
C HIS A 166 17.41 -14.50 10.07
N ILE A 167 17.56 -13.43 10.85
CA ILE A 167 18.80 -13.18 11.61
C ILE A 167 19.04 -14.29 12.64
N LEU A 168 18.02 -14.69 13.39
CA LEU A 168 18.14 -15.76 14.39
C LEU A 168 18.51 -17.11 13.75
N GLU A 169 18.02 -17.39 12.57
CA GLU A 169 18.30 -18.61 11.81
C GLU A 169 19.72 -18.62 11.22
N THR A 170 20.20 -17.47 10.73
CA THR A 170 21.46 -17.39 9.96
C THR A 170 22.64 -16.83 10.74
N LYS A 171 22.39 -15.95 11.71
CA LYS A 171 23.41 -15.26 12.54
C LYS A 171 22.93 -15.15 13.99
N PRO A 172 22.77 -16.26 14.74
CA PRO A 172 22.16 -16.27 16.08
C PRO A 172 22.92 -15.47 17.15
N ASN A 173 24.14 -15.04 16.85
CA ASN A 173 25.00 -14.22 17.71
C ASN A 173 25.31 -12.84 17.10
N ALA A 174 24.48 -12.38 16.13
CA ALA A 174 24.67 -11.09 15.48
C ALA A 174 24.69 -9.94 16.50
N LYS A 175 25.57 -8.97 16.25
CA LYS A 175 25.55 -7.66 16.90
C LYS A 175 24.84 -6.68 15.99
N ILE A 176 23.65 -6.26 16.38
CA ILE A 176 22.74 -5.54 15.51
C ILE A 176 22.78 -4.05 15.84
N GLY A 177 23.02 -3.23 14.82
CA GLY A 177 22.79 -1.78 14.85
C GLY A 177 21.48 -1.45 14.14
N VAL A 178 20.67 -0.57 14.71
CA VAL A 178 19.39 -0.14 14.13
C VAL A 178 19.40 1.37 13.91
N LEU A 179 19.06 1.79 12.68
CA LEU A 179 18.73 3.19 12.35
C LEU A 179 17.22 3.27 12.08
N TYR A 180 16.51 4.19 12.74
CA TYR A 180 15.08 4.32 12.56
C TYR A 180 14.62 5.78 12.57
N GLN A 181 13.54 6.08 11.81
CA GLN A 181 12.88 7.40 11.87
C GLN A 181 12.21 7.58 13.22
N ASN A 182 12.40 8.73 13.87
CA ASN A 182 11.89 8.98 15.22
C ASN A 182 10.40 9.39 15.21
N ASP A 183 9.57 8.52 14.69
CA ASP A 183 8.11 8.66 14.68
C ASP A 183 7.42 7.30 14.81
N ASP A 184 6.09 7.28 14.68
CA ASP A 184 5.31 6.04 14.79
C ASP A 184 5.70 4.99 13.74
N TYR A 185 6.17 5.40 12.54
CA TYR A 185 6.64 4.47 11.52
C TYR A 185 7.88 3.70 11.96
N GLY A 186 8.92 4.41 12.35
CA GLY A 186 10.18 3.77 12.76
C GLY A 186 10.05 2.99 14.05
N LYS A 187 9.25 3.50 15.01
CA LYS A 187 8.97 2.82 16.28
C LYS A 187 8.15 1.55 16.12
N ASP A 188 7.22 1.52 15.15
CA ASP A 188 6.41 0.32 14.88
C ASP A 188 7.26 -0.82 14.31
N TYR A 189 8.16 -0.53 13.35
CA TYR A 189 9.17 -1.51 12.89
C TYR A 189 10.08 -1.97 14.03
N LEU A 190 10.62 -1.01 14.82
CA LEU A 190 11.53 -1.34 15.92
C LEU A 190 10.85 -2.27 16.93
N LYS A 191 9.60 -1.99 17.28
CA LYS A 191 8.82 -2.86 18.17
C LYS A 191 8.67 -4.28 17.60
N GLY A 192 8.27 -4.41 16.35
CA GLY A 192 8.14 -5.72 15.69
C GLY A 192 9.45 -6.48 15.64
N PHE A 193 10.56 -5.78 15.42
CA PHE A 193 11.88 -6.36 15.40
C PHE A 193 12.33 -6.88 16.78
N GLU A 194 12.15 -6.07 17.82
CA GLU A 194 12.43 -6.45 19.21
C GLU A 194 11.55 -7.63 19.64
N ASP A 195 10.26 -7.61 19.33
CA ASP A 195 9.33 -8.72 19.59
C ASP A 195 9.77 -10.01 18.87
N GLY A 196 10.25 -9.89 17.62
CA GLY A 196 10.74 -11.01 16.82
C GLY A 196 12.03 -11.64 17.36
N LEU A 197 12.92 -10.83 17.92
CA LEU A 197 14.14 -11.30 18.60
C LEU A 197 13.85 -11.87 20.00
N GLY A 198 12.74 -11.50 20.62
CA GLY A 198 12.38 -11.90 21.96
C GLY A 198 13.43 -11.47 23.01
N ASP A 199 13.73 -12.35 23.96
CA ASP A 199 14.72 -12.05 25.00
C ASP A 199 16.12 -11.73 24.47
N LYS A 200 16.46 -12.22 23.27
CA LYS A 200 17.74 -11.94 22.62
C LYS A 200 17.89 -10.49 22.18
N ALA A 201 16.80 -9.74 22.05
CA ALA A 201 16.85 -8.31 21.67
C ALA A 201 17.80 -7.52 22.58
N LYS A 202 17.78 -7.78 23.89
CA LYS A 202 18.60 -7.10 24.90
C LYS A 202 20.11 -7.29 24.73
N THR A 203 20.51 -8.40 24.13
CA THR A 203 21.93 -8.77 23.96
C THR A 203 22.39 -8.62 22.52
N MET A 204 21.52 -8.80 21.55
CA MET A 204 21.86 -8.71 20.14
C MET A 204 21.84 -7.28 19.61
N ILE A 205 20.88 -6.44 20.05
CA ILE A 205 20.83 -5.02 19.63
C ILE A 205 21.86 -4.24 20.45
N VAL A 206 23.01 -3.97 19.85
CA VAL A 206 24.12 -3.26 20.51
C VAL A 206 24.02 -1.75 20.39
N SER A 207 23.26 -1.24 19.39
CA SER A 207 23.05 0.18 19.21
C SER A 207 21.72 0.46 18.47
N LYS A 208 20.99 1.45 18.98
CA LYS A 208 19.79 2.01 18.31
C LYS A 208 19.97 3.51 18.21
N VAL A 209 19.91 4.04 17.00
CA VAL A 209 20.01 5.48 16.74
C VAL A 209 18.83 5.92 15.89
N SER A 210 18.29 7.08 16.17
CA SER A 210 17.19 7.64 15.39
C SER A 210 17.64 8.85 14.57
N TYR A 211 16.81 9.18 13.58
CA TYR A 211 16.89 10.44 12.85
C TYR A 211 15.50 11.09 12.80
N GLU A 212 15.50 12.41 12.65
CA GLU A 212 14.28 13.16 12.38
C GLU A 212 14.08 13.31 10.87
N PHE A 213 12.82 13.28 10.42
CA PHE A 213 12.53 13.47 8.98
C PHE A 213 13.05 14.80 8.43
N THR A 214 13.26 15.79 9.29
CA THR A 214 13.81 17.13 8.97
C THR A 214 15.34 17.17 8.96
N ASP A 215 16.01 16.09 9.36
CA ASP A 215 17.48 16.06 9.36
C ASP A 215 18.04 16.20 7.94
N PRO A 216 19.17 16.89 7.76
CA PRO A 216 19.79 17.00 6.46
C PRO A 216 20.40 15.67 6.01
N THR A 217 21.05 14.93 6.92
CA THR A 217 21.75 13.66 6.68
C THR A 217 21.65 12.73 7.89
N VAL A 218 22.06 11.45 7.68
CA VAL A 218 22.21 10.45 8.75
C VAL A 218 23.66 10.05 9.01
N ASP A 219 24.61 10.89 8.60
CA ASP A 219 26.05 10.59 8.64
C ASP A 219 26.55 10.28 10.04
N SER A 220 26.17 11.08 11.04
CA SER A 220 26.58 10.88 12.43
C SER A 220 26.03 9.59 13.03
N GLN A 221 24.79 9.26 12.70
CA GLN A 221 24.16 8.02 13.10
C GLN A 221 24.92 6.80 12.54
N MET A 222 25.30 6.86 11.26
CA MET A 222 26.03 5.76 10.61
C MET A 222 27.42 5.57 11.17
N VAL A 223 28.14 6.65 11.51
CA VAL A 223 29.44 6.57 12.19
C VAL A 223 29.29 5.94 13.58
N SER A 224 28.27 6.31 14.34
CA SER A 224 27.96 5.75 15.64
C SER A 224 27.63 4.27 15.58
N LEU A 225 26.82 3.84 14.60
CA LEU A 225 26.48 2.44 14.39
C LEU A 225 27.72 1.59 14.06
N LYS A 226 28.61 2.07 13.17
CA LYS A 226 29.88 1.39 12.91
C LYS A 226 30.73 1.27 14.17
N ALA A 227 30.85 2.36 14.96
CA ALA A 227 31.65 2.38 16.18
C ALA A 227 31.12 1.44 17.27
N SER A 228 29.83 1.08 17.24
CA SER A 228 29.23 0.13 18.20
C SER A 228 29.72 -1.30 18.05
N GLY A 229 30.44 -1.60 16.97
CA GLY A 229 30.89 -2.96 16.64
C GLY A 229 29.78 -3.86 16.09
N ALA A 230 28.66 -3.29 15.61
CA ALA A 230 27.60 -4.02 14.96
C ALA A 230 28.10 -4.67 13.66
N ASP A 231 27.73 -5.92 13.43
CA ASP A 231 28.02 -6.72 12.23
C ASP A 231 26.78 -6.96 11.36
N THR A 232 25.64 -6.51 11.85
CA THR A 232 24.33 -6.57 11.20
C THR A 232 23.65 -5.20 11.33
N PHE A 233 23.06 -4.72 10.26
CA PHE A 233 22.41 -3.42 10.22
C PHE A 233 20.97 -3.55 9.79
N PHE A 234 20.03 -3.07 10.61
CA PHE A 234 18.63 -2.91 10.25
C PHE A 234 18.34 -1.43 9.98
N ASN A 235 18.02 -1.15 8.73
CA ASN A 235 17.81 0.17 8.17
C ASN A 235 16.31 0.45 8.02
N ILE A 236 15.74 1.23 8.95
CA ILE A 236 14.32 1.60 8.98
C ILE A 236 14.20 3.07 8.60
N THR A 237 14.42 3.34 7.31
CA THR A 237 14.47 4.71 6.80
C THR A 237 13.57 4.91 5.59
N THR A 238 13.18 6.16 5.35
CA THR A 238 12.49 6.58 4.11
C THR A 238 13.52 6.77 2.97
N PRO A 239 13.12 6.80 1.69
CA PRO A 239 14.01 6.68 0.52
C PRO A 239 15.27 7.56 0.52
N LYS A 240 15.14 8.85 0.82
CA LYS A 240 16.29 9.77 0.88
C LYS A 240 17.33 9.29 1.90
N PHE A 241 16.86 8.95 3.10
CA PHE A 241 17.74 8.55 4.19
C PHE A 241 18.26 7.13 4.02
N ALA A 242 17.49 6.25 3.36
CA ALA A 242 17.97 4.93 2.96
C ALA A 242 19.15 5.04 2.00
N ALA A 243 19.04 5.86 0.96
CA ALA A 243 20.14 6.09 0.01
C ALA A 243 21.37 6.68 0.70
N GLN A 244 21.19 7.64 1.61
CA GLN A 244 22.29 8.23 2.40
C GLN A 244 22.96 7.19 3.30
N ALA A 245 22.17 6.38 4.02
CA ALA A 245 22.70 5.34 4.91
C ALA A 245 23.48 4.26 4.13
N ILE A 246 22.93 3.78 3.01
CA ILE A 246 23.61 2.80 2.14
C ILE A 246 24.95 3.34 1.64
N LYS A 247 24.94 4.56 1.10
CA LYS A 247 26.17 5.23 0.64
C LYS A 247 27.19 5.37 1.78
N LYS A 248 26.74 5.81 2.96
CA LYS A 248 27.60 6.04 4.12
C LYS A 248 28.21 4.74 4.67
N VAL A 249 27.50 3.62 4.65
CA VAL A 249 28.02 2.29 4.99
C VAL A 249 29.28 1.98 4.17
N ALA A 250 29.24 2.21 2.86
CA ALA A 250 30.39 2.00 1.96
C ALA A 250 31.51 3.01 2.24
N GLU A 251 31.18 4.31 2.35
CA GLU A 251 32.18 5.39 2.58
C GLU A 251 33.00 5.17 3.85
N VAL A 252 32.35 4.71 4.93
CA VAL A 252 33.07 4.45 6.20
C VAL A 252 33.74 3.07 6.22
N GLY A 253 33.64 2.28 5.15
CA GLY A 253 34.22 0.92 5.09
C GLY A 253 33.56 -0.05 6.07
N TRP A 254 32.28 0.14 6.44
CA TRP A 254 31.52 -0.80 7.25
C TRP A 254 30.92 -1.89 6.35
N LYS A 255 30.95 -3.14 6.78
CA LYS A 255 30.48 -4.30 5.99
C LYS A 255 29.50 -5.16 6.80
N PRO A 256 28.36 -4.63 7.21
CA PRO A 256 27.37 -5.42 7.95
C PRO A 256 26.55 -6.29 6.99
N THR A 257 25.89 -7.33 7.51
CA THR A 257 24.71 -7.88 6.86
C THR A 257 23.61 -6.81 6.94
N HIS A 258 23.17 -6.29 5.80
CA HIS A 258 22.31 -5.11 5.75
C HIS A 258 20.87 -5.52 5.41
N TYR A 259 19.95 -5.27 6.33
CA TYR A 259 18.51 -5.41 6.14
C TYR A 259 17.89 -4.04 5.92
N LEU A 260 17.12 -3.90 4.85
CA LEU A 260 16.42 -2.67 4.47
C LEU A 260 14.91 -2.92 4.48
N ASN A 261 14.16 -2.05 5.15
CA ASN A 261 12.71 -2.11 5.15
C ASN A 261 12.10 -1.98 3.74
N SER A 262 10.97 -2.66 3.50
CA SER A 262 10.34 -2.78 2.18
C SER A 262 9.95 -1.44 1.55
N VAL A 263 9.58 -0.44 2.37
CA VAL A 263 9.14 0.87 1.87
C VAL A 263 10.27 1.71 1.25
N SER A 264 11.53 1.26 1.33
CA SER A 264 12.70 1.96 0.76
C SER A 264 13.53 1.06 -0.16
N ASN A 265 13.00 -0.07 -0.61
CA ASN A 265 13.76 -1.03 -1.43
C ASN A 265 13.67 -0.79 -2.95
N ALA A 266 13.08 0.32 -3.40
CA ALA A 266 12.99 0.65 -4.81
C ALA A 266 14.38 0.78 -5.46
N ALA A 267 14.70 -0.12 -6.40
CA ALA A 267 16.01 -0.13 -7.04
C ALA A 267 16.30 1.19 -7.77
N GLY A 268 15.37 1.68 -8.60
CA GLY A 268 15.53 2.91 -9.35
C GLY A 268 15.59 4.17 -8.50
N ALA A 269 14.73 4.26 -7.48
CA ALA A 269 14.59 5.46 -6.65
C ALA A 269 15.57 5.52 -5.46
N VAL A 270 16.09 4.38 -4.99
CA VAL A 270 16.90 4.32 -3.77
C VAL A 270 18.27 3.69 -4.01
N LEU A 271 18.33 2.45 -4.53
CA LEU A 271 19.59 1.70 -4.58
C LEU A 271 20.55 2.26 -5.64
N VAL A 272 20.05 2.62 -6.82
CA VAL A 272 20.86 3.23 -7.87
C VAL A 272 21.45 4.58 -7.43
N PRO A 273 20.67 5.53 -6.87
CA PRO A 273 21.22 6.77 -6.31
C PRO A 273 22.19 6.57 -5.14
N ALA A 274 22.01 5.52 -4.34
CA ALA A 274 22.93 5.18 -3.24
C ALA A 274 24.29 4.65 -3.71
N GLY A 275 24.34 4.12 -4.93
CA GLY A 275 25.48 3.39 -5.50
C GLY A 275 25.23 1.89 -5.49
N VAL A 276 25.18 1.31 -6.68
CA VAL A 276 24.84 -0.10 -6.90
C VAL A 276 25.76 -1.06 -6.12
N GLU A 277 27.06 -0.77 -6.11
CA GLU A 277 28.06 -1.57 -5.38
C GLU A 277 27.80 -1.53 -3.87
N ALA A 278 27.46 -0.36 -3.33
CA ALA A 278 27.15 -0.18 -1.92
C ALA A 278 25.84 -0.89 -1.52
N ALA A 279 24.92 -1.04 -2.46
CA ALA A 279 23.64 -1.70 -2.26
C ALA A 279 23.69 -3.22 -2.45
N THR A 280 24.75 -3.76 -3.06
CA THR A 280 24.87 -5.20 -3.35
C THR A 280 24.90 -6.00 -2.03
N GLY A 281 24.08 -7.04 -1.95
CA GLY A 281 23.94 -7.90 -0.78
C GLY A 281 22.91 -7.44 0.24
N ILE A 282 22.24 -6.28 0.04
CA ILE A 282 21.13 -5.83 0.88
C ILE A 282 19.99 -6.85 0.82
N ILE A 283 19.38 -7.12 1.96
CA ILE A 283 18.21 -7.99 2.11
C ILE A 283 16.98 -7.14 2.40
N SER A 284 15.87 -7.43 1.74
CA SER A 284 14.58 -6.77 1.97
C SER A 284 13.42 -7.76 1.80
N ALA A 285 12.23 -7.39 2.27
CA ALA A 285 11.01 -8.18 2.10
C ALA A 285 10.20 -7.67 0.90
N PHE A 286 9.52 -8.58 0.23
CA PHE A 286 8.70 -8.32 -0.95
C PHE A 286 7.36 -9.03 -0.87
N TYR A 287 6.34 -8.39 -1.39
CA TYR A 287 4.98 -8.93 -1.59
C TYR A 287 4.47 -8.65 -3.01
N ILE A 288 5.13 -7.75 -3.74
CA ILE A 288 4.91 -7.44 -5.16
C ILE A 288 6.11 -7.89 -5.99
N LYS A 289 5.87 -8.20 -7.27
CA LYS A 289 6.92 -8.52 -8.24
C LYS A 289 7.80 -7.28 -8.45
N ASP A 290 9.12 -7.44 -8.31
CA ASP A 290 10.03 -6.33 -8.56
C ASP A 290 10.32 -6.18 -10.06
N PRO A 291 10.25 -4.96 -10.62
CA PRO A 291 10.44 -4.75 -12.07
C PRO A 291 11.87 -4.95 -12.54
N THR A 292 12.85 -5.07 -11.65
CA THR A 292 14.24 -5.38 -12.02
C THR A 292 14.51 -6.86 -12.16
N ASP A 293 13.64 -7.71 -11.60
CA ASP A 293 13.77 -9.15 -11.67
C ASP A 293 13.18 -9.69 -12.98
N THR A 294 14.07 -10.07 -13.90
CA THR A 294 13.72 -10.51 -15.26
C THR A 294 12.92 -11.81 -15.32
N GLN A 295 12.83 -12.58 -14.24
CA GLN A 295 11.96 -13.76 -14.20
C GLN A 295 10.49 -13.40 -14.45
N TRP A 296 10.09 -12.17 -14.09
CA TRP A 296 8.73 -11.65 -14.27
C TRP A 296 8.49 -11.02 -15.64
N HIS A 297 9.54 -10.79 -16.46
CA HIS A 297 9.44 -10.14 -17.77
C HIS A 297 8.88 -11.06 -18.85
N LYS A 298 7.83 -11.81 -18.50
CA LYS A 298 7.17 -12.75 -19.40
C LYS A 298 5.69 -12.89 -19.07
N GLY A 299 4.92 -13.19 -20.10
CA GLY A 299 3.49 -13.46 -19.98
C GLY A 299 2.63 -12.19 -19.92
N LYS A 300 1.33 -12.41 -20.01
CA LYS A 300 0.33 -11.33 -20.14
C LYS A 300 0.37 -10.31 -19.01
N GLU A 301 0.68 -10.74 -17.81
CA GLU A 301 0.70 -9.86 -16.63
C GLU A 301 1.76 -8.76 -16.75
N TRP A 302 2.96 -9.14 -17.20
CA TRP A 302 4.04 -8.20 -17.46
C TRP A 302 3.76 -7.34 -18.70
N ASP A 303 3.25 -7.95 -19.78
CA ASP A 303 2.93 -7.21 -21.00
C ASP A 303 1.85 -6.16 -20.75
N ASP A 304 0.83 -6.46 -19.96
CA ASP A 304 -0.21 -5.51 -19.55
C ASP A 304 0.36 -4.35 -18.71
N PHE A 305 1.28 -4.64 -17.78
CA PHE A 305 1.95 -3.60 -17.00
C PHE A 305 2.84 -2.71 -17.89
N VAL A 306 3.62 -3.30 -18.80
CA VAL A 306 4.45 -2.54 -19.75
C VAL A 306 3.59 -1.69 -20.68
N ALA A 307 2.47 -2.21 -21.17
CA ALA A 307 1.52 -1.46 -22.00
C ALA A 307 0.90 -0.29 -21.23
N PHE A 308 0.54 -0.51 -19.96
CA PHE A 308 0.07 0.55 -19.07
C PHE A 308 1.12 1.65 -18.91
N MET A 309 2.37 1.29 -18.55
CA MET A 309 3.46 2.25 -18.39
C MET A 309 3.69 3.07 -19.65
N LYS A 310 3.78 2.42 -20.80
CA LYS A 310 4.02 3.09 -22.10
C LYS A 310 2.90 4.04 -22.49
N LYS A 311 1.65 3.67 -22.27
CA LYS A 311 0.49 4.41 -22.76
C LYS A 311 0.01 5.49 -21.80
N TYR A 312 -0.05 5.18 -20.51
CA TYR A 312 -0.68 6.03 -19.52
C TYR A 312 0.33 6.67 -18.54
N HIS A 313 1.51 6.07 -18.37
CA HIS A 313 2.53 6.57 -17.45
C HIS A 313 3.94 6.65 -18.08
N PRO A 314 4.11 7.28 -19.26
CA PRO A 314 5.37 7.25 -20.01
C PRO A 314 6.55 7.95 -19.30
N SER A 315 6.28 8.81 -18.32
CA SER A 315 7.31 9.46 -17.49
C SER A 315 7.76 8.60 -16.30
N GLY A 316 7.07 7.50 -15.99
CA GLY A 316 7.42 6.59 -14.90
C GLY A 316 8.64 5.74 -15.25
N ALA A 317 9.57 5.61 -14.30
CA ALA A 317 10.74 4.75 -14.47
C ALA A 317 10.34 3.26 -14.39
N MET A 318 10.70 2.47 -15.41
CA MET A 318 10.35 1.04 -15.48
C MET A 318 11.01 0.17 -14.39
N ASN A 319 12.11 0.63 -13.80
CA ASN A 319 12.84 -0.07 -12.74
C ASN A 319 12.46 0.41 -11.33
N ASP A 320 11.37 1.16 -11.19
CA ASP A 320 10.88 1.67 -9.91
C ASP A 320 9.62 0.90 -9.49
N ASN A 321 9.72 0.11 -8.43
CA ASN A 321 8.62 -0.71 -7.92
C ASN A 321 7.49 0.11 -7.29
N PHE A 322 7.68 1.40 -7.01
CA PHE A 322 6.59 2.29 -6.62
C PHE A 322 5.52 2.42 -7.71
N ASN A 323 5.90 2.27 -8.99
CA ASN A 323 4.94 2.23 -10.09
C ASN A 323 4.11 0.94 -10.06
N ILE A 324 4.73 -0.22 -9.76
CA ILE A 324 4.00 -1.49 -9.58
C ILE A 324 3.08 -1.42 -8.36
N TYR A 325 3.54 -0.82 -7.27
CA TYR A 325 2.72 -0.59 -6.08
C TYR A 325 1.46 0.22 -6.43
N GLY A 326 1.62 1.40 -7.05
CA GLY A 326 0.50 2.26 -7.47
C GLY A 326 -0.46 1.55 -8.43
N TYR A 327 0.08 0.81 -9.40
CA TYR A 327 -0.70 -0.02 -10.34
C TYR A 327 -1.55 -1.07 -9.60
N THR A 328 -0.96 -1.81 -8.67
CA THR A 328 -1.60 -2.94 -8.00
C THR A 328 -2.62 -2.50 -6.95
N VAL A 329 -2.29 -1.49 -6.14
CA VAL A 329 -3.23 -0.98 -5.14
C VAL A 329 -4.47 -0.33 -5.78
N THR A 330 -4.29 0.29 -6.95
CA THR A 330 -5.44 0.87 -7.67
C THR A 330 -6.36 -0.23 -8.23
N GLN A 331 -5.82 -1.36 -8.67
CA GLN A 331 -6.62 -2.53 -9.04
C GLN A 331 -7.48 -3.02 -7.87
N THR A 332 -6.94 -3.00 -6.65
CA THR A 332 -7.69 -3.37 -5.44
C THR A 332 -8.89 -2.44 -5.23
N LEU A 333 -8.69 -1.12 -5.29
CA LEU A 333 -9.79 -0.16 -5.13
C LEU A 333 -10.82 -0.27 -6.26
N VAL A 334 -10.37 -0.43 -7.50
CA VAL A 334 -11.27 -0.63 -8.65
C VAL A 334 -12.18 -1.85 -8.41
N GLN A 335 -11.65 -2.95 -7.85
CA GLN A 335 -12.46 -4.12 -7.53
C GLN A 335 -13.48 -3.83 -6.42
N VAL A 336 -13.09 -3.11 -5.37
CA VAL A 336 -13.99 -2.67 -4.30
C VAL A 336 -15.16 -1.86 -4.85
N LEU A 337 -14.86 -0.89 -5.72
CA LEU A 337 -15.88 -0.03 -6.31
C LEU A 337 -16.77 -0.78 -7.32
N LYS A 338 -16.22 -1.73 -8.08
CA LYS A 338 -17.01 -2.64 -8.92
C LYS A 338 -17.99 -3.46 -8.10
N ASN A 339 -17.54 -4.01 -6.97
CA ASN A 339 -18.37 -4.80 -6.05
C ASN A 339 -19.46 -3.95 -5.38
N ALA A 340 -19.19 -2.67 -5.13
CA ALA A 340 -20.17 -1.74 -4.56
C ALA A 340 -21.35 -1.48 -5.51
N GLY A 341 -21.14 -1.61 -6.81
CA GLY A 341 -22.19 -1.49 -7.83
C GLY A 341 -22.90 -0.13 -7.82
N ASP A 342 -24.21 -0.16 -7.75
CA ASP A 342 -25.07 1.05 -7.68
C ASP A 342 -25.28 1.55 -6.24
N ASN A 343 -24.71 0.90 -5.24
CA ASN A 343 -24.70 1.37 -3.86
C ASN A 343 -23.32 1.93 -3.49
N LEU A 344 -23.06 3.16 -3.95
CA LEU A 344 -21.83 3.90 -3.66
C LEU A 344 -21.99 4.76 -2.40
N THR A 345 -22.55 4.18 -1.34
CA THR A 345 -22.45 4.77 -0.01
C THR A 345 -21.09 4.43 0.61
N ARG A 346 -20.56 5.34 1.41
CA ARG A 346 -19.27 5.15 2.12
C ARG A 346 -19.29 3.89 2.97
N ALA A 347 -20.42 3.61 3.62
CA ALA A 347 -20.59 2.39 4.42
C ALA A 347 -20.50 1.11 3.57
N ASN A 348 -21.12 1.10 2.38
CA ASN A 348 -21.01 -0.06 1.49
C ASN A 348 -19.63 -0.21 0.89
N VAL A 349 -18.96 0.89 0.56
CA VAL A 349 -17.55 0.85 0.09
C VAL A 349 -16.66 0.20 1.16
N MET A 350 -16.76 0.61 2.42
CA MET A 350 -16.01 -0.03 3.51
C MET A 350 -16.39 -1.51 3.67
N LYS A 351 -17.68 -1.86 3.55
CA LYS A 351 -18.14 -3.25 3.60
C LYS A 351 -17.50 -4.09 2.48
N GLN A 352 -17.41 -3.58 1.26
CA GLN A 352 -16.77 -4.27 0.16
C GLN A 352 -15.25 -4.38 0.36
N ALA A 353 -14.60 -3.34 0.87
CA ALA A 353 -13.19 -3.37 1.23
C ALA A 353 -12.87 -4.38 2.35
N ALA A 354 -13.80 -4.58 3.28
CA ALA A 354 -13.72 -5.57 4.37
C ALA A 354 -14.21 -6.98 3.94
N ASN A 355 -14.29 -7.26 2.65
CA ASN A 355 -14.73 -8.57 2.16
C ASN A 355 -14.02 -8.91 0.84
N LEU A 356 -12.68 -8.75 0.83
CA LEU A 356 -11.84 -9.05 -0.32
C LEU A 356 -11.27 -10.45 -0.23
N GLU A 357 -11.18 -11.09 -1.38
CA GLU A 357 -10.35 -12.27 -1.64
C GLU A 357 -9.88 -12.17 -3.09
N LEU A 358 -8.64 -11.66 -3.26
CA LEU A 358 -8.10 -11.30 -4.57
C LEU A 358 -6.70 -11.85 -4.75
N THR A 359 -6.42 -12.32 -5.98
CA THR A 359 -5.06 -12.52 -6.47
C THR A 359 -4.84 -11.54 -7.61
N LEU A 360 -3.88 -10.63 -7.47
CA LEU A 360 -3.58 -9.63 -8.49
C LEU A 360 -2.29 -9.97 -9.25
N PRO A 361 -2.21 -9.60 -10.55
CA PRO A 361 -1.12 -10.01 -11.43
C PRO A 361 0.29 -9.68 -10.94
N MET A 362 0.44 -8.53 -10.26
CA MET A 362 1.75 -8.06 -9.81
C MET A 362 2.06 -8.36 -8.34
N LEU A 363 1.22 -9.13 -7.65
CA LEU A 363 1.59 -9.74 -6.37
C LEU A 363 2.52 -10.94 -6.61
N LEU A 364 3.37 -11.24 -5.63
CA LEU A 364 4.21 -12.44 -5.67
C LEU A 364 3.35 -13.72 -5.64
N PRO A 365 3.81 -14.83 -6.25
CA PRO A 365 3.16 -16.12 -6.09
C PRO A 365 3.00 -16.50 -4.61
N GLY A 366 1.79 -16.89 -4.22
CA GLY A 366 1.46 -17.20 -2.82
C GLY A 366 1.09 -16.00 -1.95
N VAL A 367 1.17 -14.78 -2.50
CA VAL A 367 0.66 -13.56 -1.86
C VAL A 367 -0.72 -13.24 -2.45
N ASN A 368 -1.68 -12.99 -1.59
CA ASN A 368 -3.04 -12.61 -1.97
C ASN A 368 -3.54 -11.46 -1.08
N ILE A 369 -4.61 -10.82 -1.50
CA ILE A 369 -5.33 -9.83 -0.70
C ILE A 369 -6.53 -10.52 -0.08
N LYS A 370 -6.62 -10.49 1.23
CA LYS A 370 -7.75 -11.05 1.96
C LYS A 370 -8.11 -10.15 3.13
N THR A 371 -9.40 -9.84 3.27
CA THR A 371 -9.91 -9.01 4.37
C THR A 371 -11.19 -9.60 4.92
N SER A 372 -11.54 -9.23 6.15
CA SER A 372 -12.83 -9.54 6.76
C SER A 372 -13.31 -8.37 7.61
N ALA A 373 -14.51 -8.48 8.16
CA ALA A 373 -15.05 -7.46 9.08
C ALA A 373 -14.20 -7.26 10.35
N THR A 374 -13.36 -8.22 10.69
CA THR A 374 -12.49 -8.21 11.87
C THR A 374 -11.00 -8.19 11.54
N ASP A 375 -10.67 -8.18 10.25
CA ASP A 375 -9.29 -8.19 9.76
C ASP A 375 -9.11 -7.16 8.65
N PHE A 376 -8.37 -6.08 8.97
CA PHE A 376 -8.06 -4.96 8.07
C PHE A 376 -6.58 -4.97 7.63
N TYR A 377 -5.95 -6.15 7.60
CA TYR A 377 -4.62 -6.37 7.02
C TYR A 377 -4.72 -7.10 5.67
N PRO A 378 -4.89 -6.38 4.55
CA PRO A 378 -5.16 -6.99 3.24
C PRO A 378 -4.06 -7.93 2.75
N ILE A 379 -2.79 -7.57 2.98
CA ILE A 379 -1.61 -8.37 2.59
C ILE A 379 -0.82 -8.73 3.85
N GLU A 380 -0.66 -10.03 4.10
CA GLU A 380 0.02 -10.54 5.29
C GLU A 380 1.19 -11.47 4.95
N ARG A 381 1.50 -11.65 3.67
CA ARG A 381 2.55 -12.55 3.21
C ARG A 381 3.64 -11.81 2.47
N GLU A 382 4.89 -12.19 2.76
CA GLU A 382 6.08 -11.61 2.18
C GLU A 382 7.15 -12.68 1.96
N GLN A 383 8.06 -12.42 1.03
CA GLN A 383 9.24 -13.23 0.79
C GLN A 383 10.49 -12.36 0.81
N LEU A 384 11.59 -12.89 1.33
CA LEU A 384 12.86 -12.18 1.34
C LEU A 384 13.51 -12.20 -0.04
N ALA A 385 14.21 -11.11 -0.36
CA ALA A 385 15.08 -11.00 -1.52
C ALA A 385 16.42 -10.38 -1.15
N THR A 386 17.45 -10.67 -1.93
CA THR A 386 18.75 -10.01 -1.87
C THR A 386 19.01 -9.27 -3.17
N PHE A 387 19.61 -8.08 -3.07
CA PHE A 387 19.99 -7.31 -4.24
C PHE A 387 21.36 -7.76 -4.74
N ASP A 388 21.44 -8.25 -5.99
CA ASP A 388 22.68 -8.79 -6.59
C ASP A 388 23.54 -7.73 -7.30
N GLY A 389 23.16 -6.45 -7.19
CA GLY A 389 23.79 -5.34 -7.92
C GLY A 389 23.08 -4.98 -9.23
N LYS A 390 22.09 -5.74 -9.65
CA LYS A 390 21.28 -5.48 -10.86
C LYS A 390 19.80 -5.59 -10.59
N SER A 391 19.40 -6.61 -9.84
CA SER A 391 18.02 -6.93 -9.54
C SER A 391 17.86 -7.58 -8.17
N TRP A 392 16.63 -7.62 -7.70
CA TRP A 392 16.26 -8.35 -6.51
C TRP A 392 16.06 -9.83 -6.83
N GLN A 393 16.73 -10.70 -6.07
CA GLN A 393 16.67 -12.15 -6.19
C GLN A 393 15.92 -12.72 -4.99
N LEU A 394 14.72 -13.25 -5.21
CA LEU A 394 13.93 -13.89 -4.16
C LEU A 394 14.64 -15.12 -3.62
N PHE A 395 14.58 -15.33 -2.32
CA PHE A 395 15.09 -16.54 -1.66
C PHE A 395 14.22 -16.96 -0.47
N GLY A 396 14.48 -18.19 0.02
CA GLY A 396 13.76 -18.74 1.16
C GLY A 396 12.28 -19.01 0.88
N LYS A 397 11.50 -19.09 1.95
CA LYS A 397 10.05 -19.35 1.91
C LYS A 397 9.25 -18.05 1.86
N VAL A 398 7.97 -18.14 1.51
CA VAL A 398 7.00 -17.09 1.77
C VAL A 398 6.62 -17.16 3.25
N TYR A 399 6.75 -16.05 3.97
CA TYR A 399 6.37 -15.88 5.37
C TYR A 399 4.93 -15.36 5.47
N GLY A 400 4.31 -15.57 6.60
CA GLY A 400 2.96 -15.12 6.92
C GLY A 400 2.03 -16.27 7.31
N PRO A 401 0.78 -15.97 7.69
CA PRO A 401 -0.20 -16.98 8.11
C PRO A 401 -0.63 -17.90 6.97
#